data_0ff93dcb9b06d86554d6d0602942e308
#
_entry.id   0ff93dcb9b06d86554d6d0602942e308
#
_cell.length_a   1.000
_cell.length_b   1.000
_cell.length_c   1.000
_cell.angle_alpha   90.00
_cell.angle_beta   90.00
_cell.angle_gamma   90.00
#
_symmetry.space_group_name_H-M   'P 1'
#
loop_
_entity.id
_entity.type
_entity.pdbx_description
1 polymer ?
#
loop_
_entity_poly.entity_id
_entity_poly.type
_entity_poly.pdbx_seq_one_letter_code
_entity_poly.pdbx_strand_id
1 'polypeptide(L)'
;MRQILKFIGTGGAFSSKYVNNSAYYYLKNDEILLFDCGETVFHEILKLDIITEKIKRIDIVITHFHSDHVGSLGSLIFYLRFKKIKEVNVIFPIKTLPYMLLQIYGIDESLFKVKLPEEVDGYYIKEYEQLHGDVDVDGNIVSMPSYGYHVVNDNDNFFYSGDTCIISDIILEKFKSKEIKIMYHEVTTDGYKSHMQLENLVKIIPFEDRQRVVCMHMGDGVDVSKIKKFGLESVR
;
A
#
# COMPACT_ATOMS: atom_id res chain seq x y z
N MET A 1 -6.08 14.42 -12.93
CA MET A 1 -6.57 13.02 -12.99
C MET A 1 -7.49 12.74 -11.81
N ARG A 2 -8.51 11.85 -11.92
CA ARG A 2 -9.33 11.44 -10.77
C ARG A 2 -8.49 10.52 -9.89
N GLN A 3 -8.26 10.89 -8.64
CA GLN A 3 -7.63 10.03 -7.64
C GLN A 3 -8.61 8.91 -7.26
N ILE A 4 -8.22 7.65 -7.45
CA ILE A 4 -9.04 6.47 -7.19
C ILE A 4 -8.97 6.11 -5.70
N LEU A 5 -7.74 6.00 -5.16
CA LEU A 5 -7.52 5.68 -3.76
C LEU A 5 -7.72 6.91 -2.88
N LYS A 6 -8.30 6.69 -1.71
CA LYS A 6 -8.36 7.65 -0.61
C LYS A 6 -7.26 7.33 0.39
N PHE A 7 -6.40 8.29 0.67
CA PHE A 7 -5.28 8.10 1.58
C PHE A 7 -5.67 8.43 3.02
N ILE A 8 -5.33 7.52 3.93
CA ILE A 8 -5.43 7.69 5.39
C ILE A 8 -4.16 8.38 5.88
N GLY A 9 -3.02 7.96 5.34
CA GLY A 9 -1.72 8.52 5.61
C GLY A 9 -0.84 8.51 4.36
N THR A 10 0.19 9.35 4.35
CA THR A 10 1.07 9.56 3.19
C THR A 10 2.54 9.58 3.60
N GLY A 11 2.84 9.32 4.88
CA GLY A 11 4.17 9.37 5.46
C GLY A 11 4.93 8.05 5.32
N GLY A 12 6.25 8.11 5.20
CA GLY A 12 7.14 6.97 5.38
C GLY A 12 7.35 6.63 6.86
N ALA A 13 8.20 5.62 7.14
CA ALA A 13 8.41 5.03 8.46
C ALA A 13 8.66 6.04 9.59
N PHE A 14 9.53 7.01 9.36
CA PHE A 14 9.96 7.98 10.38
C PHE A 14 9.32 9.35 10.22
N SER A 15 8.19 9.44 9.53
CA SER A 15 7.48 10.71 9.40
C SER A 15 6.92 11.13 10.75
N SER A 16 7.28 12.34 11.16
CA SER A 16 6.73 12.98 12.37
C SER A 16 5.53 13.87 12.10
N LYS A 17 5.30 14.20 10.83
CA LYS A 17 4.25 15.13 10.37
C LYS A 17 3.05 14.42 9.76
N TYR A 18 3.25 13.23 9.22
CA TYR A 18 2.24 12.53 8.44
C TYR A 18 2.04 11.13 9.00
N VAL A 19 0.79 10.68 8.99
CA VAL A 19 0.41 9.29 9.29
C VAL A 19 1.11 8.36 8.30
N ASN A 20 1.51 7.16 8.75
CA ASN A 20 2.11 6.13 7.89
C ASN A 20 1.27 5.90 6.64
N ASN A 21 1.94 5.58 5.54
CA ASN A 21 1.30 5.44 4.25
C ASN A 21 0.27 4.30 4.28
N SER A 22 -0.97 4.66 4.03
CA SER A 22 -2.09 3.73 3.93
C SER A 22 -3.19 4.36 3.09
N ALA A 23 -3.87 3.55 2.32
CA ALA A 23 -4.94 3.98 1.45
C ALA A 23 -6.09 2.99 1.43
N TYR A 24 -7.28 3.46 1.13
CA TYR A 24 -8.44 2.60 0.97
C TYR A 24 -9.24 2.91 -0.28
N TYR A 25 -10.00 1.91 -0.70
CA TYR A 25 -10.90 1.96 -1.85
C TYR A 25 -12.24 1.36 -1.46
N TYR A 26 -13.33 2.05 -1.75
CA TYR A 26 -14.67 1.47 -1.59
C TYR A 26 -14.97 0.55 -2.76
N LEU A 27 -15.11 -0.72 -2.44
CA LEU A 27 -15.65 -1.72 -3.34
C LEU A 27 -17.18 -1.61 -3.40
N LYS A 28 -17.83 -2.39 -4.27
CA LYS A 28 -19.28 -2.53 -4.26
C LYS A 28 -19.77 -3.22 -2.99
N ASN A 29 -21.10 -3.12 -2.73
CA ASN A 29 -21.77 -3.87 -1.66
C ASN A 29 -21.32 -3.55 -0.23
N ASP A 30 -20.92 -2.31 0.04
CA ASP A 30 -20.47 -1.89 1.36
C ASP A 30 -19.19 -2.63 1.83
N GLU A 31 -18.23 -2.76 0.96
CA GLU A 31 -16.95 -3.41 1.18
C GLU A 31 -15.79 -2.42 1.03
N ILE A 32 -14.70 -2.65 1.75
CA ILE A 32 -13.49 -1.83 1.71
C ILE A 32 -12.29 -2.70 1.36
N LEU A 33 -11.47 -2.22 0.44
CA LEU A 33 -10.11 -2.65 0.21
C LEU A 33 -9.18 -1.64 0.90
N LEU A 34 -8.37 -2.09 1.85
CA LEU A 34 -7.41 -1.29 2.61
C LEU A 34 -5.99 -1.77 2.30
N PHE A 35 -5.09 -0.86 2.01
CA PHE A 35 -3.66 -1.12 1.84
C PHE A 35 -2.90 -0.70 3.08
N ASP A 36 -2.27 -1.68 3.73
CA ASP A 36 -1.45 -1.56 4.93
C ASP A 36 -2.17 -0.95 6.14
N CYS A 37 -1.64 -1.22 7.33
CA CYS A 37 -2.12 -0.67 8.58
C CYS A 37 -0.95 -0.46 9.54
N GLY A 38 -0.11 0.52 9.23
CA GLY A 38 1.07 0.90 10.01
C GLY A 38 0.76 1.47 11.39
N GLU A 39 1.78 1.75 12.16
CA GLU A 39 1.70 2.13 13.59
C GLU A 39 0.70 3.25 13.87
N THR A 40 0.63 4.26 13.01
CA THR A 40 -0.20 5.45 13.21
C THR A 40 -1.55 5.38 12.49
N VAL A 41 -1.78 4.36 11.66
CA VAL A 41 -2.94 4.29 10.75
C VAL A 41 -4.24 4.01 11.50
N PHE A 42 -4.25 3.09 12.47
CA PHE A 42 -5.47 2.72 13.16
C PHE A 42 -6.14 3.92 13.87
N HIS A 43 -5.35 4.76 14.53
CA HIS A 43 -5.88 5.95 15.20
C HIS A 43 -6.47 6.96 14.20
N GLU A 44 -5.91 7.04 13.00
CA GLU A 44 -6.46 7.92 11.96
C GLU A 44 -7.74 7.33 11.35
N ILE A 45 -7.82 6.00 11.19
CA ILE A 45 -9.08 5.33 10.81
C ILE A 45 -10.21 5.67 11.77
N LEU A 46 -9.94 5.69 13.10
CA LEU A 46 -10.93 6.06 14.11
C LEU A 46 -11.40 7.53 13.96
N LYS A 47 -10.48 8.46 13.71
CA LYS A 47 -10.82 9.89 13.53
C LYS A 47 -11.63 10.13 12.26
N LEU A 48 -11.29 9.43 11.17
CA LEU A 48 -11.96 9.59 9.88
C LEU A 48 -13.32 8.87 9.81
N ASP A 49 -13.64 8.04 10.80
CA ASP A 49 -14.86 7.21 10.89
C ASP A 49 -15.17 6.43 9.58
N ILE A 50 -14.12 5.86 8.98
CA ILE A 50 -14.21 5.18 7.68
C ILE A 50 -15.07 3.90 7.81
N ILE A 51 -15.00 3.23 8.97
CA ILE A 51 -15.64 1.93 9.22
C ILE A 51 -16.99 2.16 9.86
N THR A 52 -17.99 2.34 9.03
CA THR A 52 -19.38 2.53 9.45
C THR A 52 -20.10 1.17 9.64
N GLU A 53 -21.28 1.19 10.28
CA GLU A 53 -22.13 0.00 10.47
C GLU A 53 -22.60 -0.63 9.14
N LYS A 54 -22.52 0.08 8.04
CA LYS A 54 -22.89 -0.45 6.71
C LYS A 54 -21.84 -1.41 6.16
N ILE A 55 -20.59 -1.27 6.57
CA ILE A 55 -19.48 -2.09 6.04
C ILE A 55 -19.66 -3.54 6.44
N LYS A 56 -19.61 -4.43 5.44
CA LYS A 56 -19.81 -5.87 5.61
C LYS A 56 -18.54 -6.67 5.51
N ARG A 57 -17.62 -6.24 4.65
CA ARG A 57 -16.33 -6.89 4.41
C ARG A 57 -15.20 -5.86 4.35
N ILE A 58 -14.06 -6.23 4.91
CA ILE A 58 -12.82 -5.47 4.77
C ILE A 58 -11.73 -6.43 4.31
N ASP A 59 -11.15 -6.15 3.17
CA ASP A 59 -9.99 -6.81 2.63
C ASP A 59 -8.76 -5.94 2.92
N ILE A 60 -7.84 -6.44 3.75
CA ILE A 60 -6.62 -5.73 4.15
C ILE A 60 -5.46 -6.34 3.39
N VAL A 61 -4.96 -5.63 2.41
CA VAL A 61 -3.79 -6.01 1.61
C VAL A 61 -2.53 -5.53 2.31
N ILE A 62 -1.63 -6.44 2.60
CA ILE A 62 -0.33 -6.12 3.21
C ILE A 62 0.72 -6.12 2.10
N THR A 63 1.52 -5.05 2.03
CA THR A 63 2.63 -4.97 1.08
C THR A 63 3.86 -5.70 1.60
N HIS A 64 4.23 -5.47 2.87
CA HIS A 64 5.33 -6.12 3.58
C HIS A 64 5.19 -5.92 5.10
N PHE A 65 6.16 -6.41 5.89
CA PHE A 65 6.03 -6.52 7.35
C PHE A 65 6.86 -5.51 8.15
N HIS A 66 7.26 -4.37 7.60
CA HIS A 66 7.79 -3.27 8.42
C HIS A 66 6.67 -2.68 9.30
N SER A 67 7.04 -2.11 10.45
CA SER A 67 6.09 -1.63 11.44
C SER A 67 5.19 -0.50 10.94
N ASP A 68 5.71 0.35 10.06
CA ASP A 68 4.94 1.41 9.42
C ASP A 68 3.91 0.92 8.36
N HIS A 69 3.89 -0.40 8.08
CA HIS A 69 2.91 -1.08 7.22
C HIS A 69 1.98 -2.03 7.98
N VAL A 70 2.40 -2.59 9.13
CA VAL A 70 1.59 -3.56 9.88
C VAL A 70 1.45 -3.28 11.37
N GLY A 71 2.09 -2.24 11.90
CA GLY A 71 2.25 -2.02 13.34
C GLY A 71 0.94 -1.86 14.12
N SER A 72 -0.14 -1.41 13.51
CA SER A 72 -1.45 -1.33 14.15
C SER A 72 -2.51 -2.30 13.59
N LEU A 73 -2.10 -3.27 12.75
CA LEU A 73 -2.99 -4.25 12.14
C LEU A 73 -3.79 -5.05 13.18
N GLY A 74 -3.14 -5.51 14.24
CA GLY A 74 -3.81 -6.24 15.32
C GLY A 74 -4.92 -5.42 15.99
N SER A 75 -4.64 -4.14 16.29
CA SER A 75 -5.60 -3.21 16.85
C SER A 75 -6.81 -3.00 15.92
N LEU A 76 -6.56 -2.88 14.62
CA LEU A 76 -7.61 -2.76 13.61
C LEU A 76 -8.51 -4.02 13.62
N ILE A 77 -7.94 -5.22 13.49
CA ILE A 77 -8.72 -6.46 13.45
C ILE A 77 -9.58 -6.62 14.71
N PHE A 78 -9.01 -6.33 15.89
CA PHE A 78 -9.75 -6.37 17.14
C PHE A 78 -10.91 -5.34 17.15
N TYR A 79 -10.69 -4.13 16.65
CA TYR A 79 -11.74 -3.11 16.52
C TYR A 79 -12.85 -3.52 15.55
N LEU A 80 -12.52 -4.18 14.43
CA LEU A 80 -13.50 -4.67 13.47
C LEU A 80 -14.46 -5.69 14.11
N ARG A 81 -13.98 -6.48 15.07
CA ARG A 81 -14.82 -7.36 15.90
C ARG A 81 -15.87 -6.57 16.67
N PHE A 82 -15.50 -5.45 17.31
CA PHE A 82 -16.45 -4.60 18.02
C PHE A 82 -17.46 -3.96 17.07
N LYS A 83 -17.04 -3.58 15.89
CA LYS A 83 -17.92 -3.07 14.83
C LYS A 83 -18.80 -4.15 14.19
N LYS A 84 -18.64 -5.41 14.59
CA LYS A 84 -19.40 -6.57 14.08
C LYS A 84 -19.26 -6.74 12.56
N ILE A 85 -18.12 -6.39 12.01
CA ILE A 85 -17.81 -6.65 10.60
C ILE A 85 -17.81 -8.15 10.38
N LYS A 86 -18.58 -8.60 9.38
CA LYS A 86 -18.84 -10.04 9.18
C LYS A 86 -17.66 -10.77 8.55
N GLU A 87 -16.93 -10.09 7.70
CA GLU A 87 -15.80 -10.68 6.97
C GLU A 87 -14.60 -9.76 7.02
N VAL A 88 -13.50 -10.26 7.58
CA VAL A 88 -12.20 -9.59 7.64
C VAL A 88 -11.19 -10.51 6.99
N ASN A 89 -10.63 -10.09 5.86
CA ASN A 89 -9.59 -10.83 5.15
C ASN A 89 -8.28 -10.07 5.22
N VAL A 90 -7.18 -10.80 5.46
CA VAL A 90 -5.82 -10.29 5.31
C VAL A 90 -5.24 -10.94 4.07
N ILE A 91 -4.83 -10.15 3.10
CA ILE A 91 -4.38 -10.62 1.79
C ILE A 91 -2.87 -10.49 1.72
N PHE A 92 -2.20 -11.62 1.55
CA PHE A 92 -0.74 -11.68 1.38
C PHE A 92 -0.32 -12.99 0.71
N PRO A 93 0.69 -13.00 -0.19
CA PRO A 93 1.08 -14.20 -0.95
C PRO A 93 1.64 -15.35 -0.09
N ILE A 94 2.10 -15.08 1.13
CA ILE A 94 2.65 -16.07 2.06
C ILE A 94 1.78 -16.13 3.30
N LYS A 95 0.74 -16.99 3.32
CA LYS A 95 -0.27 -17.05 4.40
C LYS A 95 0.28 -17.17 5.81
N THR A 96 1.42 -17.84 5.98
CA THR A 96 2.00 -18.08 7.32
C THR A 96 2.45 -16.78 8.01
N LEU A 97 2.89 -15.77 7.25
CA LEU A 97 3.43 -14.54 7.84
C LEU A 97 2.35 -13.70 8.55
N PRO A 98 1.18 -13.37 7.95
CA PRO A 98 0.11 -12.69 8.68
C PRO A 98 -0.40 -13.49 9.88
N TYR A 99 -0.54 -14.82 9.77
CA TYR A 99 -0.95 -15.65 10.91
C TYR A 99 0.05 -15.54 12.06
N MET A 100 1.35 -15.67 11.80
CA MET A 100 2.38 -15.56 12.84
C MET A 100 2.36 -14.19 13.52
N LEU A 101 2.31 -13.10 12.74
CA LEU A 101 2.27 -11.75 13.29
C LEU A 101 1.04 -11.55 14.19
N LEU A 102 -0.13 -11.94 13.71
CA LEU A 102 -1.38 -11.72 14.45
C LEU A 102 -1.48 -12.61 15.69
N GLN A 103 -0.93 -13.82 15.67
CA GLN A 103 -0.80 -14.65 16.86
C GLN A 103 0.13 -14.01 17.90
N ILE A 104 1.26 -13.42 17.48
CA ILE A 104 2.15 -12.69 18.39
C ILE A 104 1.42 -11.50 19.03
N TYR A 105 0.53 -10.83 18.30
CA TYR A 105 -0.33 -9.76 18.81
C TYR A 105 -1.50 -10.27 19.69
N GLY A 106 -1.65 -11.59 19.86
CA GLY A 106 -2.74 -12.18 20.64
C GLY A 106 -4.10 -12.11 19.94
N ILE A 107 -4.14 -11.99 18.64
CA ILE A 107 -5.37 -11.96 17.85
C ILE A 107 -5.81 -13.41 17.54
N ASP A 108 -7.02 -13.74 17.94
CA ASP A 108 -7.62 -15.05 17.68
C ASP A 108 -7.89 -15.23 16.18
N GLU A 109 -7.51 -16.39 15.63
CA GLU A 109 -7.65 -16.69 14.20
C GLU A 109 -9.11 -16.76 13.72
N SER A 110 -10.09 -16.89 14.62
CA SER A 110 -11.51 -16.80 14.28
C SER A 110 -11.96 -15.40 13.86
N LEU A 111 -11.15 -14.37 14.08
CA LEU A 111 -11.48 -12.98 13.81
C LEU A 111 -11.13 -12.53 12.39
N PHE A 112 -10.35 -13.31 11.68
CA PHE A 112 -9.89 -12.97 10.32
C PHE A 112 -9.66 -14.23 9.49
N LYS A 113 -9.53 -14.03 8.18
CA LYS A 113 -9.05 -15.07 7.25
C LYS A 113 -7.83 -14.54 6.51
N VAL A 114 -6.82 -15.37 6.32
CA VAL A 114 -5.72 -15.04 5.41
C VAL A 114 -6.03 -15.63 4.04
N LYS A 115 -6.06 -14.79 3.01
CA LYS A 115 -6.28 -15.16 1.62
C LYS A 115 -5.03 -14.89 0.77
N LEU A 116 -4.80 -15.75 -0.21
CA LEU A 116 -3.91 -15.42 -1.32
C LEU A 116 -4.61 -14.44 -2.27
N PRO A 117 -3.88 -13.62 -3.05
CA PRO A 117 -4.51 -12.71 -4.01
C PRO A 117 -5.50 -13.39 -4.95
N GLU A 118 -5.19 -14.58 -5.46
CA GLU A 118 -6.05 -15.36 -6.35
C GLU A 118 -7.29 -15.97 -5.68
N GLU A 119 -7.36 -15.97 -4.34
CA GLU A 119 -8.53 -16.43 -3.58
C GLU A 119 -9.55 -15.31 -3.29
N VAL A 120 -9.28 -14.10 -3.78
CA VAL A 120 -10.15 -12.94 -3.54
C VAL A 120 -11.29 -12.91 -4.55
N ASP A 121 -12.52 -12.71 -4.06
CA ASP A 121 -13.72 -12.62 -4.88
C ASP A 121 -14.17 -11.17 -5.07
N GLY A 122 -14.76 -10.87 -6.24
CA GLY A 122 -15.44 -9.61 -6.53
C GLY A 122 -14.58 -8.54 -7.22
N TYR A 123 -13.27 -8.71 -7.25
CA TYR A 123 -12.33 -7.89 -8.03
C TYR A 123 -11.07 -8.67 -8.35
N TYR A 124 -10.33 -8.23 -9.36
CA TYR A 124 -9.03 -8.81 -9.69
C TYR A 124 -7.94 -8.13 -8.87
N ILE A 125 -7.07 -8.94 -8.25
CA ILE A 125 -5.85 -8.49 -7.60
C ILE A 125 -4.71 -9.44 -7.93
N LYS A 126 -3.55 -8.89 -8.29
CA LYS A 126 -2.35 -9.66 -8.62
C LYS A 126 -1.14 -9.04 -7.95
N GLU A 127 -0.41 -9.84 -7.21
CA GLU A 127 0.85 -9.46 -6.59
C GLU A 127 2.02 -9.44 -7.59
N TYR A 128 2.99 -8.58 -7.32
CA TYR A 128 4.28 -8.52 -7.99
C TYR A 128 5.35 -8.30 -6.94
N GLU A 129 6.34 -9.19 -6.92
CA GLU A 129 7.47 -9.08 -6.00
C GLU A 129 8.21 -7.76 -6.19
N GLN A 130 8.61 -7.13 -5.08
CA GLN A 130 9.30 -5.86 -5.03
C GLN A 130 10.67 -6.03 -4.38
N LEU A 131 11.66 -5.27 -4.84
CA LEU A 131 12.96 -5.23 -4.20
C LEU A 131 12.95 -4.19 -3.08
N HIS A 132 12.80 -4.67 -1.86
CA HIS A 132 12.79 -3.87 -0.64
C HIS A 132 13.35 -4.65 0.55
N GLY A 133 13.87 -3.95 1.55
CA GLY A 133 14.41 -4.51 2.77
C GLY A 133 15.43 -3.59 3.42
N ASP A 134 16.11 -4.09 4.43
CA ASP A 134 17.17 -3.37 5.10
C ASP A 134 18.42 -3.22 4.24
N VAL A 135 19.26 -2.24 4.57
CA VAL A 135 20.56 -2.05 3.92
C VAL A 135 21.63 -2.51 4.88
N ASP A 136 22.43 -3.50 4.48
CA ASP A 136 23.53 -4.04 5.29
C ASP A 136 24.72 -3.04 5.40
N VAL A 137 25.72 -3.41 6.18
CA VAL A 137 26.92 -2.57 6.41
C VAL A 137 27.74 -2.31 5.16
N ASP A 138 27.62 -3.16 4.13
CA ASP A 138 28.28 -3.03 2.83
C ASP A 138 27.43 -2.26 1.81
N GLY A 139 26.22 -1.88 2.20
CA GLY A 139 25.27 -1.11 1.38
C GLY A 139 24.47 -1.95 0.39
N ASN A 140 24.35 -3.27 0.61
CA ASN A 140 23.49 -4.16 -0.15
C ASN A 140 22.10 -4.23 0.48
N ILE A 141 21.07 -4.42 -0.35
CA ILE A 141 19.70 -4.62 0.15
C ILE A 141 19.55 -6.08 0.59
N VAL A 142 19.27 -6.28 1.87
CA VAL A 142 18.86 -7.56 2.44
C VAL A 142 17.36 -7.64 2.27
N SER A 143 16.91 -8.24 1.17
CA SER A 143 15.51 -8.25 0.78
C SER A 143 14.64 -9.05 1.75
N MET A 144 13.42 -8.57 1.92
CA MET A 144 12.33 -9.24 2.63
C MET A 144 11.15 -9.47 1.67
N PRO A 145 10.21 -10.39 1.98
CA PRO A 145 8.99 -10.54 1.19
C PRO A 145 8.21 -9.22 1.11
N SER A 146 8.27 -8.55 -0.02
CA SER A 146 7.59 -7.28 -0.30
C SER A 146 6.90 -7.36 -1.66
N TYR A 147 5.66 -6.85 -1.73
CA TYR A 147 4.81 -6.97 -2.92
C TYR A 147 4.09 -5.67 -3.24
N GLY A 148 4.06 -5.34 -4.53
CA GLY A 148 3.11 -4.39 -5.09
C GLY A 148 1.91 -5.12 -5.67
N TYR A 149 0.80 -4.43 -5.84
CA TYR A 149 -0.46 -5.04 -6.26
C TYR A 149 -1.09 -4.31 -7.44
N HIS A 150 -1.43 -5.07 -8.48
CA HIS A 150 -2.27 -4.60 -9.58
C HIS A 150 -3.72 -4.97 -9.27
N VAL A 151 -4.57 -3.95 -9.17
CA VAL A 151 -5.99 -4.12 -8.86
C VAL A 151 -6.83 -3.64 -10.04
N VAL A 152 -7.80 -4.47 -10.42
CA VAL A 152 -8.80 -4.13 -11.43
C VAL A 152 -10.19 -4.41 -10.87
N ASN A 153 -11.04 -3.38 -10.85
CA ASN A 153 -12.43 -3.47 -10.45
C ASN A 153 -13.27 -2.60 -11.38
N ASP A 154 -14.24 -3.21 -12.08
CA ASP A 154 -15.15 -2.56 -13.02
C ASP A 154 -14.58 -1.40 -13.85
N ASN A 155 -14.55 -0.20 -13.25
CA ASN A 155 -14.11 1.03 -13.90
C ASN A 155 -12.70 1.48 -13.51
N ASP A 156 -12.14 0.92 -12.45
CA ASP A 156 -10.87 1.34 -11.87
C ASP A 156 -9.79 0.27 -12.09
N ASN A 157 -8.59 0.74 -12.43
CA ASN A 157 -7.45 -0.11 -12.70
C ASN A 157 -6.20 0.67 -12.26
N PHE A 158 -5.49 0.12 -11.27
CA PHE A 158 -4.32 0.76 -10.72
C PHE A 158 -3.30 -0.23 -10.19
N PHE A 159 -2.07 0.21 -10.07
CA PHE A 159 -0.98 -0.47 -9.38
C PHE A 159 -0.59 0.30 -8.12
N TYR A 160 -0.46 -0.40 -7.01
CA TYR A 160 0.03 0.11 -5.73
C TYR A 160 1.39 -0.54 -5.45
N SER A 161 2.47 0.23 -5.43
CA SER A 161 3.83 -0.34 -5.40
C SER A 161 4.19 -1.02 -4.07
N GLY A 162 3.62 -0.59 -2.94
CA GLY A 162 4.29 -0.80 -1.67
C GLY A 162 5.64 -0.10 -1.68
N ASP A 163 6.56 -0.56 -0.83
CA ASP A 163 7.91 -0.04 -0.79
C ASP A 163 8.83 -0.81 -1.74
N THR A 164 9.61 -0.08 -2.52
CA THR A 164 10.52 -0.65 -3.52
C THR A 164 11.51 0.39 -4.05
N CYS A 165 12.71 -0.02 -4.38
CA CYS A 165 13.68 0.85 -5.07
C CYS A 165 13.66 0.71 -6.60
N ILE A 166 12.83 -0.18 -7.16
CA ILE A 166 12.77 -0.45 -8.60
C ILE A 166 11.34 -0.48 -9.14
N ILE A 167 11.21 -0.34 -10.45
CA ILE A 167 10.02 -0.78 -11.20
C ILE A 167 10.49 -1.92 -12.11
N SER A 168 9.92 -3.11 -11.93
CA SER A 168 10.26 -4.25 -12.79
C SER A 168 9.82 -4.02 -14.23
N ASP A 169 10.52 -4.64 -15.19
CA ASP A 169 10.21 -4.51 -16.62
C ASP A 169 8.75 -4.89 -16.92
N ILE A 170 8.24 -5.95 -16.26
CA ILE A 170 6.85 -6.39 -16.42
C ILE A 170 5.85 -5.28 -16.03
N ILE A 171 6.07 -4.62 -14.90
CA ILE A 171 5.20 -3.52 -14.44
C ILE A 171 5.33 -2.33 -15.38
N LEU A 172 6.54 -1.99 -15.79
CA LEU A 172 6.79 -0.88 -16.70
C LEU A 172 6.13 -1.10 -18.06
N GLU A 173 6.20 -2.30 -18.63
CA GLU A 173 5.54 -2.67 -19.87
C GLU A 173 4.00 -2.58 -19.75
N LYS A 174 3.43 -3.14 -18.69
CA LYS A 174 1.98 -3.05 -18.39
C LYS A 174 1.53 -1.60 -18.21
N PHE A 175 2.35 -0.76 -17.61
CA PHE A 175 2.06 0.65 -17.45
C PHE A 175 2.13 1.41 -18.79
N LYS A 176 3.18 1.20 -19.60
CA LYS A 176 3.31 1.80 -20.93
C LYS A 176 2.20 1.37 -21.89
N SER A 177 1.82 0.09 -21.87
CA SER A 177 0.72 -0.44 -22.68
C SER A 177 -0.67 0.00 -22.22
N LYS A 178 -0.77 0.70 -21.07
CA LYS A 178 -2.02 1.12 -20.42
C LYS A 178 -2.87 -0.03 -19.87
N GLU A 179 -2.29 -1.23 -19.74
CA GLU A 179 -2.89 -2.31 -18.95
C GLU A 179 -2.99 -1.90 -17.47
N ILE A 180 -1.99 -1.17 -16.94
CA ILE A 180 -2.07 -0.41 -15.68
C ILE A 180 -2.38 1.04 -16.03
N LYS A 181 -3.53 1.56 -15.59
CA LYS A 181 -3.97 2.92 -15.92
C LYS A 181 -3.35 3.98 -15.01
N ILE A 182 -3.25 3.71 -13.73
CA ILE A 182 -2.68 4.61 -12.71
C ILE A 182 -1.67 3.82 -11.89
N MET A 183 -0.54 4.41 -11.58
CA MET A 183 0.48 3.85 -10.72
C MET A 183 0.61 4.72 -9.46
N TYR A 184 0.29 4.17 -8.29
CA TYR A 184 0.66 4.72 -7.01
C TYR A 184 2.02 4.17 -6.64
N HIS A 185 3.03 5.04 -6.59
CA HIS A 185 4.42 4.63 -6.35
C HIS A 185 5.04 5.40 -5.20
N GLU A 186 5.74 4.69 -4.32
CA GLU A 186 6.52 5.34 -3.30
C GLU A 186 7.62 6.23 -3.90
N VAL A 187 8.03 7.27 -3.18
CA VAL A 187 9.13 8.12 -3.60
C VAL A 187 9.82 8.77 -2.41
N THR A 188 11.15 8.82 -2.48
CA THR A 188 11.97 9.54 -1.53
C THR A 188 12.98 10.46 -2.21
N THR A 189 13.62 11.34 -1.44
CA THR A 189 14.69 12.25 -1.88
C THR A 189 15.89 12.25 -0.94
N ASP A 190 15.95 11.30 0.00
CA ASP A 190 16.94 11.24 1.07
C ASP A 190 18.18 10.38 0.72
N GLY A 191 18.16 9.71 -0.45
CA GLY A 191 19.24 8.84 -0.91
C GLY A 191 19.23 7.43 -0.29
N TYR A 192 18.19 7.06 0.48
CA TYR A 192 18.09 5.72 1.05
C TYR A 192 17.86 4.68 -0.04
N LYS A 193 18.75 3.68 -0.12
CA LYS A 193 18.85 2.79 -1.30
C LYS A 193 17.70 1.83 -1.50
N SER A 194 17.00 1.45 -0.43
CA SER A 194 15.87 0.51 -0.51
C SER A 194 14.55 1.15 -0.96
N HIS A 195 14.57 2.48 -1.23
CA HIS A 195 13.41 3.23 -1.68
C HIS A 195 13.64 3.92 -3.03
N MET A 196 12.56 4.14 -3.78
CA MET A 196 12.62 4.81 -5.08
C MET A 196 12.99 6.29 -4.95
N GLN A 197 14.16 6.65 -5.48
CA GLN A 197 14.55 8.04 -5.54
C GLN A 197 13.76 8.78 -6.64
N LEU A 198 13.29 9.99 -6.36
CA LEU A 198 12.51 10.81 -7.29
C LEU A 198 13.19 10.96 -8.65
N GLU A 199 14.50 11.21 -8.65
CA GLU A 199 15.29 11.37 -9.87
C GLU A 199 15.34 10.09 -10.70
N ASN A 200 15.32 8.91 -10.07
CA ASN A 200 15.30 7.63 -10.76
C ASN A 200 13.90 7.36 -11.34
N LEU A 201 12.84 7.61 -10.58
CA LEU A 201 11.47 7.49 -11.06
C LEU A 201 11.24 8.34 -12.31
N VAL A 202 11.72 9.58 -12.30
CA VAL A 202 11.65 10.51 -13.44
C VAL A 202 12.42 10.01 -14.68
N LYS A 203 13.55 9.31 -14.49
CA LYS A 203 14.31 8.72 -15.62
C LYS A 203 13.61 7.51 -16.23
N ILE A 204 12.93 6.71 -15.41
CA ILE A 204 12.27 5.46 -15.81
C ILE A 204 10.95 5.75 -16.53
N ILE A 205 10.14 6.71 -16.00
CA ILE A 205 8.80 6.99 -16.53
C ILE A 205 8.89 8.01 -17.68
N PRO A 206 8.41 7.67 -18.90
CA PRO A 206 8.30 8.61 -20.01
C PRO A 206 7.48 9.86 -19.63
N PHE A 207 7.86 11.02 -20.14
CA PHE A 207 7.24 12.30 -19.77
C PHE A 207 5.71 12.30 -20.00
N GLU A 208 5.26 11.75 -21.11
CA GLU A 208 3.84 11.64 -21.48
C GLU A 208 3.00 10.76 -20.53
N ASP A 209 3.65 9.87 -19.80
CA ASP A 209 2.99 8.94 -18.87
C ASP A 209 3.04 9.42 -17.40
N ARG A 210 3.86 10.41 -17.08
CA ARG A 210 4.08 10.85 -15.68
C ARG A 210 2.82 11.32 -14.98
N GLN A 211 1.88 11.94 -15.69
CA GLN A 211 0.59 12.35 -15.13
C GLN A 211 -0.27 11.17 -14.62
N ARG A 212 0.10 9.92 -14.97
CA ARG A 212 -0.54 8.69 -14.48
C ARG A 212 0.17 8.08 -13.28
N VAL A 213 1.26 8.70 -12.81
CA VAL A 213 1.98 8.27 -11.62
C VAL A 213 1.66 9.22 -10.46
N VAL A 214 1.21 8.65 -9.35
CA VAL A 214 0.86 9.37 -8.13
C VAL A 214 1.86 8.97 -7.04
N CYS A 215 2.67 9.91 -6.60
CA CYS A 215 3.71 9.69 -5.59
C CYS A 215 3.10 9.59 -4.19
N MET A 216 3.51 8.57 -3.42
CA MET A 216 3.07 8.28 -2.06
C MET A 216 4.25 7.90 -1.15
N HIS A 217 4.01 7.53 0.11
CA HIS A 217 5.01 7.05 1.10
C HIS A 217 6.20 8.01 1.22
N MET A 218 5.92 9.28 1.42
CA MET A 218 6.93 10.32 1.35
C MET A 218 7.43 10.72 2.76
N GLY A 219 8.74 10.75 2.95
CA GLY A 219 9.36 11.33 4.15
C GLY A 219 9.03 12.82 4.34
N ASP A 220 9.26 13.36 5.53
CA ASP A 220 8.95 14.75 5.91
C ASP A 220 9.69 15.79 5.06
N GLY A 221 10.85 15.44 4.51
CA GLY A 221 11.71 16.30 3.69
C GLY A 221 11.38 16.31 2.19
N VAL A 222 10.41 15.50 1.74
CA VAL A 222 10.07 15.46 0.30
C VAL A 222 9.34 16.73 -0.13
N ASP A 223 9.92 17.45 -1.07
CA ASP A 223 9.33 18.65 -1.66
C ASP A 223 8.32 18.28 -2.76
N VAL A 224 7.04 18.35 -2.44
CA VAL A 224 5.94 18.10 -3.37
C VAL A 224 6.00 19.00 -4.61
N SER A 225 6.54 20.21 -4.50
CA SER A 225 6.67 21.11 -5.64
C SER A 225 7.62 20.57 -6.72
N LYS A 226 8.65 19.81 -6.32
CA LYS A 226 9.55 19.12 -7.25
C LYS A 226 8.84 17.99 -8.00
N ILE A 227 8.00 17.20 -7.29
CA ILE A 227 7.19 16.14 -7.90
C ILE A 227 6.36 16.72 -9.04
N LYS A 228 5.62 17.79 -8.78
CA LYS A 228 4.77 18.48 -9.77
C LYS A 228 5.58 19.08 -10.94
N LYS A 229 6.75 19.64 -10.67
CA LYS A 229 7.65 20.17 -11.73
C LYS A 229 8.10 19.09 -12.70
N PHE A 230 8.22 17.84 -12.25
CA PHE A 230 8.56 16.71 -13.11
C PHE A 230 7.34 16.11 -13.85
N GLY A 231 6.15 16.67 -13.68
CA GLY A 231 4.93 16.21 -14.33
C GLY A 231 4.28 15.00 -13.66
N LEU A 232 4.72 14.64 -12.43
CA LEU A 232 4.14 13.60 -11.61
C LEU A 232 3.03 14.19 -10.71
N GLU A 233 2.09 13.35 -10.30
CA GLU A 233 1.08 13.69 -9.31
C GLU A 233 1.55 13.31 -7.89
N SER A 234 0.88 13.82 -6.86
CA SER A 234 1.18 13.53 -5.46
C SER A 234 -0.12 13.39 -4.66
N VAL A 235 -0.08 12.53 -3.64
CA VAL A 235 -1.16 12.36 -2.65
C VAL A 235 -1.20 13.47 -1.59
N ARG A 236 -0.24 14.38 -1.60
CA ARG A 236 -0.15 15.59 -0.74
C ARG A 236 -0.45 16.86 -1.50
#